data_84fae8ac5f7f985ef1626da34769e8b4
#
_entry.id   84fae8ac5f7f985ef1626da34769e8b4
#
_cell.length_a   1.000
_cell.length_b   1.000
_cell.length_c   1.000
_cell.angle_alpha   90.00
_cell.angle_beta   90.00
_cell.angle_gamma   90.00
#
_symmetry.space_group_name_H-M   'P 1'
#
loop_
_entity.id
_entity.type
_entity.pdbx_description
1 polymer ?
#
loop_
_entity_poly.entity_id
_entity_poly.type
_entity_poly.pdbx_seq_one_letter_code
_entity_poly.pdbx_strand_id
1 'polypeptide(L)'
;MVLAVIGVLPLAACAGSDVKIASAPIPTIAGSTGSFDDVAIDQAGHRLFVADRSDQGVDVFDITTARPKYVQTIPMPADPNGLAIAPEVHRLFVGTASGSVVIADIAITSPHLDDVIVIVPTGGTVADLMDYSAGRQRLYVSNGADGTVTSIDTVTGQVKAHFNVGYPVAQPRYDPADGRVYVTSPDADALFRINPDDGTLSQTSLGGCRPNGLAINPTSNSALIACQSSVMRRDLRRGSSEIVSDVSGGDVVTYDARVDRFFVASPRSSQSGLVSIFGGDPIAYITTVATGVRGKSADYDETNGTVYTPDERPSKAGIASFKLPAAQPAWLLPLITAGPFLLLFAVVAPLIFLVARSADPARRRESVPRTAPKVAPP
;
A
#
# COMPACT_ATOMS: atom_id res chain seq x y z
N MET A 1 33.26 44.60 12.40
CA MET A 1 31.88 44.33 12.00
C MET A 1 31.82 42.83 11.64
N VAL A 2 31.47 41.97 12.62
CA VAL A 2 31.46 40.51 12.44
C VAL A 2 30.02 40.13 12.10
N LEU A 3 29.78 39.65 10.86
CA LEU A 3 28.51 39.05 10.46
C LEU A 3 28.46 37.62 11.01
N ALA A 4 27.62 37.40 12.04
CA ALA A 4 27.25 36.07 12.44
C ALA A 4 26.18 35.55 11.48
N VAL A 5 26.54 34.59 10.62
CA VAL A 5 25.61 33.84 9.80
C VAL A 5 24.96 32.81 10.74
N ILE A 6 23.74 33.08 11.18
CA ILE A 6 22.91 32.08 11.89
C ILE A 6 22.35 31.15 10.82
N GLY A 7 22.97 29.98 10.69
CA GLY A 7 22.41 28.89 9.90
C GLY A 7 21.13 28.38 10.53
N VAL A 8 19.99 28.67 9.90
CA VAL A 8 18.70 28.06 10.24
C VAL A 8 18.69 26.68 9.56
N LEU A 9 19.01 25.64 10.34
CA LEU A 9 18.74 24.26 9.94
C LEU A 9 17.21 24.10 9.81
N PRO A 10 16.71 23.60 8.68
CA PRO A 10 15.31 23.20 8.61
C PRO A 10 15.12 21.99 9.53
N LEU A 11 14.41 22.17 10.63
CA LEU A 11 13.81 21.06 11.36
C LEU A 11 12.73 20.49 10.43
N ALA A 12 13.11 19.51 9.61
CA ALA A 12 12.16 18.58 9.04
C ALA A 12 11.55 17.82 10.20
N ALA A 13 10.42 18.29 10.69
CA ALA A 13 9.58 17.54 11.60
C ALA A 13 9.06 16.33 10.83
N CYS A 14 9.82 15.23 10.86
CA CYS A 14 9.26 13.91 10.64
C CYS A 14 8.26 13.67 11.77
N ALA A 15 7.01 14.09 11.57
CA ALA A 15 5.90 13.63 12.38
C ALA A 15 5.64 12.16 11.98
N GLY A 16 6.56 11.26 12.34
CA GLY A 16 6.30 9.84 12.41
C GLY A 16 5.27 9.67 13.52
N SER A 17 4.02 9.40 13.19
CA SER A 17 3.08 8.89 14.18
C SER A 17 3.74 7.66 14.79
N ASP A 18 3.86 7.61 16.13
CA ASP A 18 4.33 6.43 16.88
C ASP A 18 3.28 5.31 16.73
N VAL A 19 3.22 4.72 15.53
CA VAL A 19 2.32 3.61 15.24
C VAL A 19 2.91 2.37 15.91
N LYS A 20 2.18 1.85 16.89
CA LYS A 20 2.58 0.63 17.60
C LYS A 20 2.39 -0.58 16.68
N ILE A 21 3.47 -1.30 16.42
CA ILE A 21 3.45 -2.55 15.70
C ILE A 21 3.33 -3.70 16.69
N ALA A 22 2.27 -4.49 16.57
CA ALA A 22 2.13 -5.75 17.24
C ALA A 22 2.68 -6.88 16.35
N SER A 23 3.06 -8.01 16.94
CA SER A 23 3.54 -9.20 16.21
C SER A 23 2.79 -10.42 16.73
N ALA A 24 2.45 -11.33 15.81
CA ALA A 24 1.91 -12.63 16.08
C ALA A 24 2.76 -13.68 15.33
N PRO A 25 3.70 -14.34 16.00
CA PRO A 25 4.55 -15.34 15.38
C PRO A 25 3.79 -16.63 15.06
N ILE A 26 4.24 -17.32 14.02
CA ILE A 26 3.77 -18.66 13.65
C ILE A 26 4.60 -19.68 14.43
N PRO A 27 3.98 -20.53 15.26
CA PRO A 27 4.72 -21.46 16.12
C PRO A 27 5.51 -22.52 15.37
N THR A 28 5.04 -22.99 14.23
CA THR A 28 5.63 -24.07 13.42
C THR A 28 7.00 -23.68 12.85
N ILE A 29 7.20 -22.39 12.56
CA ILE A 29 8.46 -21.85 12.02
C ILE A 29 9.25 -21.01 13.04
N ALA A 30 8.93 -21.13 14.33
CA ALA A 30 9.56 -20.33 15.37
C ALA A 30 11.09 -20.47 15.37
N GLY A 31 11.81 -19.35 15.30
CA GLY A 31 13.26 -19.29 15.24
C GLY A 31 13.86 -19.42 13.84
N SER A 32 13.06 -19.71 12.82
CA SER A 32 13.46 -19.73 11.41
C SER A 32 13.11 -18.40 10.73
N THR A 33 13.79 -18.11 9.62
CA THR A 33 13.37 -17.00 8.75
C THR A 33 12.11 -17.42 8.00
N GLY A 34 11.04 -16.64 8.11
CA GLY A 34 9.83 -16.86 7.33
C GLY A 34 10.04 -16.57 5.83
N SER A 35 9.17 -17.10 5.03
CA SER A 35 9.05 -16.78 3.60
C SER A 35 7.58 -16.69 3.24
N PHE A 36 7.05 -15.48 3.20
CA PHE A 36 5.63 -15.23 2.96
C PHE A 36 5.41 -14.50 1.64
N ASP A 37 4.24 -14.68 1.05
CA ASP A 37 3.89 -13.96 -0.18
C ASP A 37 2.70 -13.03 0.01
N ASP A 38 1.51 -13.55 0.15
CA ASP A 38 0.28 -12.78 0.19
C ASP A 38 -0.49 -12.96 1.49
N VAL A 39 -1.37 -12.02 1.79
CA VAL A 39 -2.34 -12.10 2.89
C VAL A 39 -3.74 -11.77 2.38
N ALA A 40 -4.75 -12.42 2.92
CA ALA A 40 -6.15 -12.15 2.62
C ALA A 40 -7.02 -12.28 3.87
N ILE A 41 -8.03 -11.42 4.02
CA ILE A 41 -8.94 -11.40 5.17
C ILE A 41 -10.33 -11.85 4.76
N ASP A 42 -10.83 -12.90 5.40
CA ASP A 42 -12.25 -13.18 5.46
C ASP A 42 -12.91 -12.26 6.50
N GLN A 43 -13.48 -11.16 6.03
CA GLN A 43 -14.10 -10.15 6.88
C GLN A 43 -15.27 -10.70 7.69
N ALA A 44 -16.05 -11.62 7.11
CA ALA A 44 -17.21 -12.21 7.75
C ALA A 44 -16.84 -13.27 8.80
N GLY A 45 -15.80 -14.07 8.50
CA GLY A 45 -15.30 -15.10 9.38
C GLY A 45 -14.29 -14.59 10.42
N HIS A 46 -13.86 -13.32 10.35
CA HIS A 46 -12.81 -12.75 11.18
C HIS A 46 -11.52 -13.59 11.16
N ARG A 47 -11.12 -14.00 9.95
CA ARG A 47 -9.95 -14.85 9.74
C ARG A 47 -8.99 -14.19 8.76
N LEU A 48 -7.71 -14.21 9.13
CA LEU A 48 -6.61 -13.79 8.26
C LEU A 48 -5.91 -15.05 7.75
N PHE A 49 -5.68 -15.10 6.45
CA PHE A 49 -4.92 -16.13 5.76
C PHE A 49 -3.59 -15.58 5.28
N VAL A 50 -2.53 -16.38 5.42
CA VAL A 50 -1.15 -15.99 5.07
C VAL A 50 -0.55 -17.08 4.21
N ALA A 51 -0.10 -16.75 3.03
CA ALA A 51 0.63 -17.67 2.15
C ALA A 51 2.06 -17.88 2.70
N ASP A 52 2.30 -18.98 3.42
CA ASP A 52 3.59 -19.35 4.02
C ASP A 52 4.32 -20.38 3.16
N ARG A 53 5.35 -19.94 2.43
CA ARG A 53 6.23 -20.79 1.66
C ARG A 53 7.21 -21.56 2.53
N SER A 54 7.53 -21.07 3.73
CA SER A 54 8.47 -21.74 4.65
C SER A 54 7.88 -23.00 5.28
N ASP A 55 6.55 -23.07 5.43
CA ASP A 55 5.84 -24.23 5.97
C ASP A 55 4.98 -24.93 4.89
N GLN A 56 5.11 -24.49 3.65
CA GLN A 56 4.35 -24.98 2.49
C GLN A 56 2.84 -25.07 2.79
N GLY A 57 2.30 -23.99 3.35
CA GLY A 57 0.91 -23.95 3.80
C GLY A 57 0.30 -22.57 3.80
N VAL A 58 -0.98 -22.51 4.12
CA VAL A 58 -1.66 -21.25 4.41
C VAL A 58 -1.94 -21.19 5.90
N ASP A 59 -1.31 -20.24 6.58
CA ASP A 59 -1.55 -20.03 8.00
C ASP A 59 -2.85 -19.28 8.23
N VAL A 60 -3.56 -19.71 9.23
CA VAL A 60 -4.84 -19.15 9.62
C VAL A 60 -4.72 -18.48 10.98
N PHE A 61 -5.16 -17.23 11.04
CA PHE A 61 -5.25 -16.48 12.30
C PHE A 61 -6.69 -16.07 12.59
N ASP A 62 -7.09 -16.18 13.85
CA ASP A 62 -8.27 -15.54 14.41
C ASP A 62 -7.94 -14.05 14.63
N ILE A 63 -8.72 -13.16 14.00
CA ILE A 63 -8.61 -11.70 14.09
C ILE A 63 -9.86 -11.05 14.67
N THR A 64 -10.67 -11.78 15.43
CA THR A 64 -11.80 -11.20 16.19
C THR A 64 -11.36 -10.05 17.08
N THR A 65 -10.08 -9.98 17.41
CA THR A 65 -9.44 -8.86 18.10
C THR A 65 -8.27 -8.33 17.28
N ALA A 66 -7.83 -7.09 17.58
CA ALA A 66 -6.65 -6.49 16.93
C ALA A 66 -5.31 -7.22 17.18
N ARG A 67 -5.31 -8.25 18.02
CA ARG A 67 -4.16 -9.14 18.26
C ARG A 67 -4.44 -10.47 17.58
N PRO A 68 -3.85 -10.73 16.41
CA PRO A 68 -4.08 -11.97 15.70
C PRO A 68 -3.58 -13.16 16.52
N LYS A 69 -4.35 -14.23 16.50
CA LYS A 69 -4.01 -15.48 17.20
C LYS A 69 -3.91 -16.59 16.17
N TYR A 70 -2.73 -17.19 16.06
CA TYR A 70 -2.53 -18.36 15.20
C TYR A 70 -3.50 -19.50 15.59
N VAL A 71 -4.13 -20.08 14.58
CA VAL A 71 -5.09 -21.18 14.72
C VAL A 71 -4.48 -22.49 14.21
N GLN A 72 -4.08 -22.50 12.94
CA GLN A 72 -3.52 -23.69 12.28
C GLN A 72 -2.86 -23.30 10.95
N THR A 73 -2.18 -24.24 10.32
CA THR A 73 -1.72 -24.17 8.94
C THR A 73 -2.51 -25.15 8.09
N ILE A 74 -3.08 -24.71 6.97
CA ILE A 74 -3.70 -25.55 5.94
C ILE A 74 -2.58 -26.01 5.00
N PRO A 75 -2.23 -27.32 4.95
CA PRO A 75 -1.14 -27.78 4.12
C PRO A 75 -1.46 -27.64 2.64
N MET A 76 -0.49 -27.19 1.84
CA MET A 76 -0.62 -27.01 0.40
C MET A 76 0.25 -28.02 -0.37
N PRO A 77 -0.14 -28.40 -1.61
CA PRO A 77 0.64 -29.34 -2.41
C PRO A 77 1.96 -28.77 -2.94
N ALA A 78 2.09 -27.44 -2.94
CA ALA A 78 3.28 -26.69 -3.32
C ALA A 78 3.27 -25.33 -2.63
N ASP A 79 4.40 -24.60 -2.67
CA ASP A 79 4.54 -23.30 -2.03
C ASP A 79 3.41 -22.34 -2.47
N PRO A 80 2.65 -21.78 -1.52
CA PRO A 80 1.58 -20.84 -1.82
C PRO A 80 2.13 -19.46 -2.21
N ASN A 81 1.41 -18.81 -3.12
CA ASN A 81 1.70 -17.46 -3.60
C ASN A 81 0.51 -16.53 -3.28
N GLY A 82 -0.21 -16.06 -4.30
CA GLY A 82 -1.35 -15.18 -4.14
C GLY A 82 -2.56 -15.85 -3.50
N LEU A 83 -3.34 -15.04 -2.81
CA LEU A 83 -4.58 -15.44 -2.15
C LEU A 83 -5.76 -14.60 -2.65
N ALA A 84 -6.94 -15.22 -2.74
CA ALA A 84 -8.19 -14.50 -2.91
C ALA A 84 -9.33 -15.20 -2.17
N ILE A 85 -10.33 -14.43 -1.77
CA ILE A 85 -11.52 -14.93 -1.07
C ILE A 85 -12.76 -14.60 -1.89
N ALA A 86 -13.65 -15.59 -2.06
CA ALA A 86 -14.99 -15.40 -2.57
C ALA A 86 -15.98 -15.63 -1.41
N PRO A 87 -16.37 -14.56 -0.70
CA PRO A 87 -17.16 -14.68 0.53
C PRO A 87 -18.57 -15.26 0.27
N GLU A 88 -19.15 -15.03 -0.90
CA GLU A 88 -20.50 -15.49 -1.24
C GLU A 88 -20.59 -17.02 -1.41
N VAL A 89 -19.48 -17.68 -1.71
CA VAL A 89 -19.37 -19.13 -1.85
C VAL A 89 -18.49 -19.74 -0.76
N HIS A 90 -18.01 -18.95 0.19
CA HIS A 90 -17.14 -19.35 1.29
C HIS A 90 -15.91 -20.14 0.81
N ARG A 91 -15.16 -19.57 -0.16
CA ARG A 91 -13.97 -20.21 -0.75
C ARG A 91 -12.74 -19.33 -0.58
N LEU A 92 -11.66 -19.99 -0.19
CA LEU A 92 -10.32 -19.48 -0.30
C LEU A 92 -9.68 -20.07 -1.56
N PHE A 93 -9.03 -19.22 -2.35
CA PHE A 93 -8.26 -19.58 -3.53
C PHE A 93 -6.79 -19.30 -3.25
N VAL A 94 -5.94 -20.28 -3.51
CA VAL A 94 -4.50 -20.23 -3.24
C VAL A 94 -3.74 -20.55 -4.52
N GLY A 95 -3.05 -19.55 -5.08
CA GLY A 95 -2.12 -19.78 -6.18
C GLY A 95 -0.87 -20.51 -5.67
N THR A 96 -0.33 -21.41 -6.46
CA THR A 96 0.83 -22.22 -6.04
C THR A 96 1.95 -22.22 -7.06
N ALA A 97 3.17 -22.47 -6.56
CA ALA A 97 4.37 -22.60 -7.38
C ALA A 97 4.34 -23.79 -8.37
N SER A 98 3.31 -24.65 -8.30
CA SER A 98 3.09 -25.75 -9.25
C SER A 98 2.16 -25.39 -10.40
N GLY A 99 1.80 -24.13 -10.57
CA GLY A 99 0.89 -23.68 -11.64
C GLY A 99 -0.56 -24.08 -11.43
N SER A 100 -0.98 -24.23 -10.18
CA SER A 100 -2.35 -24.61 -9.82
C SER A 100 -2.96 -23.63 -8.84
N VAL A 101 -4.28 -23.51 -8.86
CA VAL A 101 -5.07 -22.89 -7.80
C VAL A 101 -5.67 -23.98 -6.94
N VAL A 102 -5.38 -23.94 -5.64
CA VAL A 102 -6.05 -24.76 -4.63
C VAL A 102 -7.28 -24.01 -4.15
N ILE A 103 -8.42 -24.69 -4.10
CA ILE A 103 -9.68 -24.15 -3.58
C ILE A 103 -9.97 -24.85 -2.25
N ALA A 104 -10.13 -24.09 -1.18
CA ALA A 104 -10.46 -24.59 0.15
C ALA A 104 -11.81 -24.06 0.65
N ASP A 105 -12.48 -24.83 1.48
CA ASP A 105 -13.71 -24.45 2.19
C ASP A 105 -13.36 -23.55 3.38
N ILE A 106 -13.94 -22.36 3.47
CA ILE A 106 -13.76 -21.47 4.62
C ILE A 106 -15.08 -21.16 5.35
N ALA A 107 -16.15 -21.91 5.08
CA ALA A 107 -17.41 -21.73 5.77
C ALA A 107 -17.30 -22.17 7.25
N ILE A 108 -17.40 -21.23 8.18
CA ILE A 108 -17.20 -21.49 9.64
C ILE A 108 -18.17 -22.53 10.20
N THR A 109 -19.31 -22.76 9.56
CA THR A 109 -20.31 -23.76 9.94
C THR A 109 -20.15 -25.08 9.20
N SER A 110 -19.19 -25.18 8.28
CA SER A 110 -18.94 -26.39 7.51
C SER A 110 -18.21 -27.45 8.35
N PRO A 111 -18.61 -28.75 8.27
CA PRO A 111 -17.80 -29.83 8.82
C PRO A 111 -16.48 -30.04 8.07
N HIS A 112 -16.31 -29.38 6.92
CA HIS A 112 -15.16 -29.40 6.03
C HIS A 112 -14.40 -28.06 6.07
N LEU A 113 -14.54 -27.31 7.17
CA LEU A 113 -13.82 -26.04 7.33
C LEU A 113 -12.31 -26.28 7.17
N ASP A 114 -11.70 -25.51 6.27
CA ASP A 114 -10.29 -25.56 5.90
C ASP A 114 -9.84 -26.80 5.11
N ASP A 115 -10.78 -27.66 4.69
CA ASP A 115 -10.48 -28.75 3.78
C ASP A 115 -10.23 -28.23 2.35
N VAL A 116 -9.23 -28.84 1.69
CA VAL A 116 -9.03 -28.63 0.24
C VAL A 116 -10.12 -29.33 -0.54
N ILE A 117 -10.88 -28.57 -1.34
CA ILE A 117 -11.99 -29.09 -2.15
C ILE A 117 -11.49 -29.62 -3.49
N VAL A 118 -10.66 -28.83 -4.17
CA VAL A 118 -10.17 -29.14 -5.52
C VAL A 118 -8.87 -28.39 -5.82
N ILE A 119 -8.05 -28.97 -6.66
CA ILE A 119 -6.84 -28.36 -7.22
C ILE A 119 -7.09 -28.17 -8.72
N VAL A 120 -6.97 -26.94 -9.19
CA VAL A 120 -7.28 -26.52 -10.57
C VAL A 120 -5.98 -26.11 -11.28
N PRO A 121 -5.50 -26.88 -12.24
CA PRO A 121 -4.34 -26.45 -13.06
C PRO A 121 -4.71 -25.20 -13.86
N THR A 122 -3.85 -24.17 -13.81
CA THR A 122 -4.07 -22.91 -14.54
C THR A 122 -3.57 -22.96 -15.99
N GLY A 123 -2.80 -23.99 -16.34
CA GLY A 123 -2.12 -24.08 -17.62
C GLY A 123 -0.81 -23.30 -17.69
N GLY A 124 -0.42 -22.62 -16.63
CA GLY A 124 0.89 -21.99 -16.47
C GLY A 124 1.82 -22.79 -15.54
N THR A 125 3.07 -22.34 -15.40
CA THR A 125 4.09 -22.98 -14.56
C THR A 125 3.99 -22.55 -13.10
N VAL A 126 3.53 -21.33 -12.86
CA VAL A 126 3.32 -20.74 -11.51
C VAL A 126 2.01 -19.98 -11.52
N ALA A 127 1.08 -20.33 -10.63
CA ALA A 127 -0.08 -19.51 -10.32
C ALA A 127 0.31 -18.53 -9.20
N ASP A 128 0.15 -17.25 -9.48
CA ASP A 128 0.62 -16.17 -8.61
C ASP A 128 -0.56 -15.33 -8.09
N LEU A 129 -0.45 -14.01 -8.12
CA LEU A 129 -1.49 -13.10 -7.63
C LEU A 129 -2.80 -13.25 -8.42
N MET A 130 -3.89 -12.95 -7.75
CA MET A 130 -5.21 -13.13 -8.32
C MET A 130 -6.21 -12.08 -7.85
N ASP A 131 -7.34 -12.00 -8.53
CA ASP A 131 -8.45 -11.14 -8.14
C ASP A 131 -9.80 -11.83 -8.37
N TYR A 132 -10.75 -11.55 -7.49
CA TYR A 132 -12.09 -12.11 -7.53
C TYR A 132 -13.13 -11.09 -8.01
N SER A 133 -13.93 -11.50 -8.99
CA SER A 133 -15.10 -10.75 -9.45
C SER A 133 -16.39 -11.42 -8.96
N ALA A 134 -17.01 -10.88 -7.91
CA ALA A 134 -18.26 -11.39 -7.36
C ALA A 134 -19.40 -11.37 -8.40
N GLY A 135 -19.55 -10.26 -9.12
CA GLY A 135 -20.61 -10.11 -10.13
C GLY A 135 -20.51 -11.06 -11.31
N ARG A 136 -19.31 -11.59 -11.60
CA ARG A 136 -19.07 -12.59 -12.66
C ARG A 136 -18.88 -14.00 -12.11
N GLN A 137 -18.71 -14.16 -10.81
CA GLN A 137 -18.30 -15.42 -10.17
C GLN A 137 -17.03 -15.98 -10.83
N ARG A 138 -16.02 -15.11 -11.00
CA ARG A 138 -14.77 -15.44 -11.69
C ARG A 138 -13.58 -15.03 -10.85
N LEU A 139 -12.61 -15.92 -10.81
CA LEU A 139 -11.27 -15.65 -10.37
C LEU A 139 -10.41 -15.38 -11.60
N TYR A 140 -9.54 -14.38 -11.54
CA TYR A 140 -8.52 -14.06 -12.55
C TYR A 140 -7.15 -14.24 -11.91
N VAL A 141 -6.38 -15.19 -12.44
CA VAL A 141 -5.10 -15.63 -11.86
C VAL A 141 -3.98 -15.29 -12.83
N SER A 142 -2.95 -14.58 -12.39
CA SER A 142 -1.74 -14.39 -13.17
C SER A 142 -0.87 -15.65 -13.14
N ASN A 143 -0.41 -16.10 -14.31
CA ASN A 143 0.68 -17.05 -14.44
C ASN A 143 1.93 -16.22 -14.79
N GLY A 144 2.61 -15.73 -13.75
CA GLY A 144 3.56 -14.63 -13.84
C GLY A 144 4.56 -14.76 -14.99
N ALA A 145 5.44 -15.77 -14.93
CA ALA A 145 6.49 -15.96 -15.92
C ALA A 145 5.95 -16.35 -17.31
N ASP A 146 4.81 -17.05 -17.38
CA ASP A 146 4.22 -17.50 -18.65
C ASP A 146 3.50 -16.39 -19.41
N GLY A 147 3.30 -15.22 -18.78
CA GLY A 147 2.65 -14.08 -19.40
C GLY A 147 1.19 -14.30 -19.74
N THR A 148 0.47 -15.08 -18.94
CA THR A 148 -0.95 -15.38 -19.14
C THR A 148 -1.79 -15.04 -17.91
N VAL A 149 -3.08 -14.79 -18.13
CA VAL A 149 -4.09 -14.69 -17.08
C VAL A 149 -5.13 -15.78 -17.31
N THR A 150 -5.39 -16.60 -16.28
CA THR A 150 -6.39 -17.67 -16.34
C THR A 150 -7.66 -17.24 -15.63
N SER A 151 -8.82 -17.44 -16.26
CA SER A 151 -10.13 -17.22 -15.67
C SER A 151 -10.72 -18.53 -15.17
N ILE A 152 -11.09 -18.60 -13.88
CA ILE A 152 -11.68 -19.78 -13.23
C ILE A 152 -13.05 -19.43 -12.70
N ASP A 153 -14.02 -20.34 -12.89
CA ASP A 153 -15.35 -20.25 -12.26
C ASP A 153 -15.25 -20.60 -10.78
N THR A 154 -15.65 -19.68 -9.90
CA THR A 154 -15.44 -19.82 -8.45
C THR A 154 -16.40 -20.80 -7.79
N VAL A 155 -17.51 -21.14 -8.45
CA VAL A 155 -18.50 -22.13 -7.96
C VAL A 155 -18.09 -23.54 -8.35
N THR A 156 -17.70 -23.72 -9.62
CA THR A 156 -17.44 -25.06 -10.19
C THR A 156 -15.96 -25.44 -10.22
N GLY A 157 -15.04 -24.49 -10.04
CA GLY A 157 -13.61 -24.68 -10.19
C GLY A 157 -13.16 -24.88 -11.65
N GLN A 158 -14.03 -24.68 -12.64
CA GLN A 158 -13.69 -24.89 -14.05
C GLN A 158 -12.91 -23.70 -14.62
N VAL A 159 -11.83 -23.98 -15.34
CA VAL A 159 -11.17 -22.99 -16.18
C VAL A 159 -12.12 -22.56 -17.31
N LYS A 160 -12.32 -21.28 -17.50
CA LYS A 160 -13.19 -20.69 -18.52
C LYS A 160 -12.44 -20.07 -19.68
N ALA A 161 -11.28 -19.48 -19.40
CA ALA A 161 -10.45 -18.85 -20.44
C ALA A 161 -8.99 -18.74 -20.01
N HIS A 162 -8.13 -18.65 -21.02
CA HIS A 162 -6.72 -18.25 -20.87
C HIS A 162 -6.49 -17.03 -21.76
N PHE A 163 -6.00 -15.95 -21.19
CA PHE A 163 -5.66 -14.71 -21.87
C PHE A 163 -4.15 -14.62 -22.01
N ASN A 164 -3.63 -14.67 -23.23
CA ASN A 164 -2.20 -14.53 -23.49
C ASN A 164 -1.85 -13.04 -23.59
N VAL A 165 -1.08 -12.54 -22.62
CA VAL A 165 -0.58 -11.17 -22.59
C VAL A 165 0.73 -11.04 -23.37
N GLY A 166 1.51 -12.12 -23.46
CA GLY A 166 2.76 -12.18 -24.23
C GLY A 166 3.99 -11.64 -23.51
N TYR A 167 3.85 -11.17 -22.28
CA TYR A 167 4.91 -10.69 -21.39
C TYR A 167 4.67 -11.19 -19.97
N PRO A 168 5.71 -11.42 -19.15
CA PRO A 168 5.53 -11.70 -17.74
C PRO A 168 4.59 -10.71 -17.08
N VAL A 169 3.63 -11.22 -16.32
CA VAL A 169 2.58 -10.43 -15.66
C VAL A 169 2.70 -10.50 -14.16
N ALA A 170 2.27 -9.44 -13.47
CA ALA A 170 2.24 -9.37 -12.01
C ALA A 170 0.79 -9.36 -11.49
N GLN A 171 0.33 -8.29 -10.90
CA GLN A 171 -0.93 -8.23 -10.18
C GLN A 171 -2.12 -7.97 -11.13
N PRO A 172 -3.10 -8.89 -11.25
CA PRO A 172 -4.34 -8.67 -11.97
C PRO A 172 -5.36 -7.97 -11.04
N ARG A 173 -6.28 -7.18 -11.63
CA ARG A 173 -7.45 -6.60 -10.97
C ARG A 173 -8.62 -6.52 -11.94
N TYR A 174 -9.79 -6.97 -11.50
CA TYR A 174 -11.02 -6.78 -12.23
C TYR A 174 -11.66 -5.44 -11.84
N ASP A 175 -12.01 -4.62 -12.82
CA ASP A 175 -12.76 -3.38 -12.59
C ASP A 175 -14.24 -3.60 -12.90
N PRO A 176 -15.13 -3.61 -11.90
CA PRO A 176 -16.55 -3.75 -12.12
C PRO A 176 -17.18 -2.53 -12.82
N ALA A 177 -16.51 -1.37 -12.83
CA ALA A 177 -17.03 -0.16 -13.45
C ALA A 177 -17.00 -0.23 -14.98
N ASP A 178 -16.03 -0.95 -15.57
CA ASP A 178 -15.94 -1.12 -17.02
C ASP A 178 -15.97 -2.60 -17.48
N GLY A 179 -16.00 -3.54 -16.53
CA GLY A 179 -16.07 -4.97 -16.79
C GLY A 179 -14.79 -5.55 -17.38
N ARG A 180 -13.63 -4.97 -17.11
CA ARG A 180 -12.33 -5.38 -17.64
C ARG A 180 -11.40 -5.89 -16.57
N VAL A 181 -10.47 -6.74 -17.00
CA VAL A 181 -9.34 -7.16 -16.17
C VAL A 181 -8.11 -6.33 -16.56
N TYR A 182 -7.53 -5.70 -15.59
CA TYR A 182 -6.27 -4.99 -15.72
C TYR A 182 -5.16 -5.84 -15.13
N VAL A 183 -4.00 -5.87 -15.77
CA VAL A 183 -2.82 -6.56 -15.23
C VAL A 183 -1.55 -5.79 -15.54
N THR A 184 -0.67 -5.70 -14.57
CA THR A 184 0.63 -5.05 -14.72
C THR A 184 1.66 -6.01 -15.31
N SER A 185 2.62 -5.45 -16.04
CA SER A 185 3.80 -6.17 -16.54
C SER A 185 5.04 -5.31 -16.35
N PRO A 186 5.95 -5.68 -15.42
CA PRO A 186 7.21 -4.97 -15.23
C PRO A 186 8.10 -4.98 -16.46
N ASP A 187 8.15 -6.12 -17.17
CA ASP A 187 9.03 -6.32 -18.33
C ASP A 187 8.55 -5.55 -19.56
N ALA A 188 7.23 -5.45 -19.75
CA ALA A 188 6.64 -4.63 -20.80
C ALA A 188 6.56 -3.13 -20.44
N ASP A 189 6.88 -2.76 -19.21
CA ASP A 189 6.63 -1.42 -18.65
C ASP A 189 5.22 -0.91 -18.95
N ALA A 190 4.20 -1.75 -18.69
CA ALA A 190 2.85 -1.53 -19.18
C ALA A 190 1.76 -1.99 -18.22
N LEU A 191 0.60 -1.37 -18.42
CA LEU A 191 -0.70 -1.86 -17.94
C LEU A 191 -1.45 -2.46 -19.13
N PHE A 192 -1.84 -3.72 -19.01
CA PHE A 192 -2.70 -4.40 -19.96
C PHE A 192 -4.14 -4.36 -19.48
N ARG A 193 -5.06 -4.26 -20.44
CA ARG A 193 -6.51 -4.29 -20.22
C ARG A 193 -7.12 -5.37 -21.10
N ILE A 194 -7.73 -6.34 -20.46
CA ILE A 194 -8.31 -7.54 -21.08
C ILE A 194 -9.84 -7.43 -21.04
N ASN A 195 -10.49 -7.68 -22.16
CA ASN A 195 -11.93 -7.93 -22.17
C ASN A 195 -12.17 -9.43 -21.87
N PRO A 196 -12.74 -9.80 -20.72
CA PRO A 196 -12.91 -11.20 -20.37
C PRO A 196 -13.99 -11.92 -21.19
N ASP A 197 -14.80 -11.20 -21.98
CA ASP A 197 -15.88 -11.78 -22.77
C ASP A 197 -15.41 -12.29 -24.15
N ASP A 198 -14.44 -11.60 -24.76
CA ASP A 198 -13.94 -11.91 -26.11
C ASP A 198 -12.41 -12.07 -26.18
N GLY A 199 -11.70 -11.82 -25.06
CA GLY A 199 -10.24 -11.93 -24.98
C GLY A 199 -9.49 -10.79 -25.63
N THR A 200 -10.15 -9.73 -26.10
CA THR A 200 -9.46 -8.57 -26.68
C THR A 200 -8.55 -7.90 -25.67
N LEU A 201 -7.33 -7.59 -26.10
CA LEU A 201 -6.25 -7.05 -25.29
C LEU A 201 -5.85 -5.66 -25.77
N SER A 202 -5.63 -4.74 -24.86
CA SER A 202 -4.96 -3.48 -25.13
C SER A 202 -3.83 -3.23 -24.14
N GLN A 203 -2.77 -2.57 -24.60
CA GLN A 203 -1.59 -2.25 -23.81
C GLN A 203 -1.43 -0.73 -23.71
N THR A 204 -1.03 -0.27 -22.52
CA THR A 204 -0.66 1.12 -22.28
C THR A 204 0.70 1.17 -21.61
N SER A 205 1.67 1.83 -22.24
CA SER A 205 2.98 2.07 -21.62
C SER A 205 2.86 3.03 -20.42
N LEU A 206 3.64 2.76 -19.39
CA LEU A 206 3.69 3.55 -18.15
C LEU A 206 4.97 4.38 -18.00
N GLY A 207 5.76 4.50 -19.07
CA GLY A 207 6.83 5.49 -19.17
C GLY A 207 7.99 5.29 -18.19
N GLY A 208 8.47 4.06 -18.00
CA GLY A 208 9.58 3.72 -17.11
C GLY A 208 9.15 3.39 -15.67
N CYS A 209 7.86 3.16 -15.44
CA CYS A 209 7.31 2.73 -14.15
C CYS A 209 7.81 1.34 -13.73
N ARG A 210 7.90 0.39 -14.67
CA ARG A 210 8.12 -1.05 -14.39
C ARG A 210 7.15 -1.52 -13.30
N PRO A 211 5.83 -1.55 -13.60
CA PRO A 211 4.78 -1.72 -12.60
C PRO A 211 4.74 -3.14 -12.07
N ASN A 212 4.60 -3.29 -10.75
CA ASN A 212 4.34 -4.57 -10.09
C ASN A 212 2.91 -4.60 -9.53
N GLY A 213 2.67 -3.93 -8.42
CA GLY A 213 1.38 -3.89 -7.76
C GLY A 213 0.33 -3.01 -8.44
N LEU A 214 -0.93 -3.42 -8.32
CA LEU A 214 -2.08 -2.70 -8.87
C LEU A 214 -3.29 -2.86 -7.94
N ALA A 215 -3.97 -1.76 -7.63
CA ALA A 215 -5.34 -1.80 -7.11
C ALA A 215 -6.21 -0.72 -7.76
N ILE A 216 -7.51 -0.95 -7.78
CA ILE A 216 -8.49 -0.09 -8.46
C ILE A 216 -9.53 0.39 -7.45
N ASN A 217 -9.82 1.68 -7.46
CA ASN A 217 -11.03 2.24 -6.88
C ASN A 217 -12.09 2.36 -7.99
N PRO A 218 -13.08 1.44 -8.05
CA PRO A 218 -14.05 1.42 -9.13
C PRO A 218 -15.00 2.62 -9.07
N THR A 219 -15.20 3.23 -7.90
CA THR A 219 -16.08 4.38 -7.72
C THR A 219 -15.53 5.63 -8.42
N SER A 220 -14.22 5.87 -8.28
CA SER A 220 -13.54 7.01 -8.92
C SER A 220 -12.97 6.67 -10.31
N ASN A 221 -13.00 5.40 -10.73
CA ASN A 221 -12.32 4.87 -11.93
C ASN A 221 -10.81 5.19 -11.92
N SER A 222 -10.21 5.05 -10.77
CA SER A 222 -8.79 5.35 -10.55
C SER A 222 -8.04 4.12 -10.10
N ALA A 223 -6.82 3.96 -10.57
CA ALA A 223 -5.91 2.92 -10.14
C ALA A 223 -4.69 3.50 -9.42
N LEU A 224 -4.20 2.79 -8.42
CA LEU A 224 -2.90 2.99 -7.82
C LEU A 224 -1.96 1.89 -8.28
N ILE A 225 -0.82 2.27 -8.82
CA ILE A 225 0.17 1.38 -9.42
C ILE A 225 1.49 1.54 -8.67
N ALA A 226 2.01 0.44 -8.13
CA ALA A 226 3.33 0.42 -7.53
C ALA A 226 4.38 0.21 -8.63
N CYS A 227 5.19 1.22 -8.86
CA CYS A 227 6.33 1.21 -9.76
C CYS A 227 7.62 0.77 -9.03
N GLN A 228 8.68 0.46 -9.78
CA GLN A 228 9.97 0.10 -9.21
C GLN A 228 10.54 1.18 -8.28
N SER A 229 10.38 2.47 -8.62
CA SER A 229 10.96 3.60 -7.90
C SER A 229 9.96 4.64 -7.39
N SER A 230 8.68 4.44 -7.62
CA SER A 230 7.62 5.40 -7.28
C SER A 230 6.27 4.72 -7.17
N VAL A 231 5.24 5.50 -6.81
CA VAL A 231 3.84 5.09 -6.89
C VAL A 231 3.11 6.05 -7.80
N MET A 232 2.33 5.51 -8.73
CA MET A 232 1.61 6.24 -9.77
C MET A 232 0.10 6.10 -9.59
N ARG A 233 -0.65 7.20 -9.68
CA ARG A 233 -2.10 7.15 -9.89
C ARG A 233 -2.41 7.19 -11.38
N ARG A 234 -3.48 6.50 -11.77
CA ARG A 234 -3.98 6.49 -13.14
C ARG A 234 -5.49 6.66 -13.17
N ASP A 235 -5.98 7.60 -13.97
CA ASP A 235 -7.39 7.69 -14.35
C ASP A 235 -7.65 6.69 -15.47
N LEU A 236 -8.44 5.66 -15.20
CA LEU A 236 -8.70 4.56 -16.13
C LEU A 236 -9.61 4.99 -17.30
N ARG A 237 -10.43 6.04 -17.13
CA ARG A 237 -11.28 6.57 -18.19
C ARG A 237 -10.52 7.52 -19.11
N ARG A 238 -9.77 8.48 -18.53
CA ARG A 238 -9.04 9.49 -19.30
C ARG A 238 -7.70 8.99 -19.80
N GLY A 239 -7.16 7.93 -19.17
CA GLY A 239 -5.86 7.39 -19.51
C GLY A 239 -4.67 8.23 -19.03
N SER A 240 -4.89 9.27 -18.23
CA SER A 240 -3.82 10.08 -17.66
C SER A 240 -3.17 9.40 -16.46
N SER A 241 -1.87 9.60 -16.29
CA SER A 241 -1.10 9.07 -15.17
C SER A 241 -0.26 10.17 -14.54
N GLU A 242 -0.05 10.07 -13.22
CA GLU A 242 0.75 11.00 -12.44
C GLU A 242 1.46 10.26 -11.30
N ILE A 243 2.74 10.57 -11.08
CA ILE A 243 3.47 10.08 -9.90
C ILE A 243 2.96 10.83 -8.67
N VAL A 244 2.56 10.07 -7.64
CA VAL A 244 1.99 10.64 -6.41
C VAL A 244 2.89 10.43 -5.18
N SER A 245 3.93 9.63 -5.30
CA SER A 245 4.90 9.39 -4.21
C SER A 245 6.19 8.78 -4.75
N ASP A 246 7.31 9.05 -4.06
CA ASP A 246 8.63 8.45 -4.30
C ASP A 246 8.82 7.13 -3.51
N VAL A 247 7.77 6.53 -3.01
CA VAL A 247 7.85 5.20 -2.40
C VAL A 247 8.30 4.18 -3.44
N SER A 248 9.42 3.52 -3.16
CA SER A 248 10.04 2.57 -4.08
C SER A 248 9.88 1.12 -3.62
N GLY A 249 9.94 0.19 -4.57
CA GLY A 249 9.91 -1.24 -4.32
C GLY A 249 8.57 -1.74 -3.81
N GLY A 250 7.48 -1.09 -4.20
CA GLY A 250 6.13 -1.59 -3.91
C GLY A 250 5.89 -2.90 -4.64
N ASP A 251 5.33 -3.89 -3.93
CA ASP A 251 5.01 -5.21 -4.46
C ASP A 251 3.50 -5.33 -4.65
N VAL A 252 2.76 -5.79 -3.67
CA VAL A 252 1.29 -5.89 -3.75
C VAL A 252 0.64 -4.56 -3.36
N VAL A 253 -0.39 -4.18 -4.10
CA VAL A 253 -1.28 -3.05 -3.77
C VAL A 253 -2.68 -3.58 -3.49
N THR A 254 -3.26 -3.17 -2.37
CA THR A 254 -4.65 -3.47 -2.02
C THR A 254 -5.46 -2.18 -1.88
N TYR A 255 -6.77 -2.28 -2.05
CA TYR A 255 -7.71 -1.19 -1.86
C TYR A 255 -8.88 -1.66 -1.01
N ASP A 256 -9.17 -0.92 0.02
CA ASP A 256 -10.34 -1.13 0.85
C ASP A 256 -11.35 0.02 0.62
N ALA A 257 -12.53 -0.35 0.13
CA ALA A 257 -13.58 0.60 -0.24
C ALA A 257 -14.29 1.21 0.96
N ARG A 258 -14.32 0.53 2.12
CA ARG A 258 -15.04 0.99 3.31
C ARG A 258 -14.34 2.16 3.98
N VAL A 259 -12.99 2.12 4.01
CA VAL A 259 -12.18 3.23 4.54
C VAL A 259 -11.64 4.15 3.45
N ASP A 260 -11.89 3.81 2.18
CA ASP A 260 -11.40 4.52 1.00
C ASP A 260 -9.88 4.73 1.06
N ARG A 261 -9.14 3.61 1.16
CA ARG A 261 -7.68 3.62 1.29
C ARG A 261 -7.02 2.56 0.41
N PHE A 262 -5.88 2.97 -0.16
CA PHE A 262 -4.93 2.04 -0.76
C PHE A 262 -3.79 1.76 0.21
N PHE A 263 -3.29 0.53 0.16
CA PHE A 263 -2.12 0.07 0.90
C PHE A 263 -1.09 -0.46 -0.09
N VAL A 264 0.13 0.07 -0.04
CA VAL A 264 1.26 -0.37 -0.87
C VAL A 264 2.28 -1.02 0.04
N ALA A 265 2.43 -2.32 -0.05
CA ALA A 265 3.47 -3.06 0.66
C ALA A 265 4.79 -2.98 -0.11
N SER A 266 5.87 -2.62 0.58
CA SER A 266 7.21 -2.49 0.02
C SER A 266 8.18 -3.35 0.83
N PRO A 267 8.50 -4.57 0.35
CA PRO A 267 9.39 -5.49 1.05
C PRO A 267 10.81 -4.95 1.07
N ARG A 268 11.51 -5.13 2.21
CA ARG A 268 12.92 -4.79 2.38
C ARG A 268 13.66 -5.93 3.09
N SER A 269 14.81 -6.31 2.56
CA SER A 269 15.53 -7.51 3.00
C SER A 269 16.38 -7.31 4.26
N SER A 270 16.85 -6.08 4.52
CA SER A 270 17.78 -5.77 5.62
C SER A 270 17.26 -4.73 6.60
N GLN A 271 16.07 -4.21 6.37
CA GLN A 271 15.41 -3.18 7.18
C GLN A 271 13.94 -3.54 7.35
N SER A 272 13.22 -2.83 8.22
CA SER A 272 11.77 -2.95 8.26
C SER A 272 11.16 -2.68 6.89
N GLY A 273 10.27 -3.58 6.44
CA GLY A 273 9.40 -3.33 5.31
C GLY A 273 8.52 -2.10 5.56
N LEU A 274 7.87 -1.63 4.53
CA LEU A 274 7.00 -0.46 4.60
C LEU A 274 5.60 -0.84 4.13
N VAL A 275 4.59 -0.28 4.79
CA VAL A 275 3.23 -0.17 4.24
C VAL A 275 2.92 1.30 4.07
N SER A 276 2.81 1.75 2.82
CA SER A 276 2.43 3.12 2.49
C SER A 276 0.94 3.22 2.24
N ILE A 277 0.31 4.23 2.83
CA ILE A 277 -1.14 4.42 2.84
C ILE A 277 -1.49 5.64 2.00
N PHE A 278 -2.46 5.48 1.12
CA PHE A 278 -2.96 6.54 0.25
C PHE A 278 -4.48 6.69 0.42
N GLY A 279 -5.00 7.89 0.21
CA GLY A 279 -6.43 8.14 0.04
C GLY A 279 -6.94 7.51 -1.25
N GLY A 280 -8.24 7.16 -1.29
CA GLY A 280 -8.84 6.54 -2.46
C GLY A 280 -9.38 7.54 -3.48
N ASP A 281 -9.96 8.66 -3.02
CA ASP A 281 -10.44 9.74 -3.88
C ASP A 281 -10.40 11.11 -3.16
N PRO A 282 -9.53 12.04 -3.61
CA PRO A 282 -8.49 11.83 -4.62
C PRO A 282 -7.38 10.90 -4.10
N ILE A 283 -6.76 10.14 -5.02
CA ILE A 283 -5.58 9.36 -4.67
C ILE A 283 -4.45 10.30 -4.27
N ALA A 284 -4.07 10.28 -2.99
CA ALA A 284 -3.01 11.11 -2.44
C ALA A 284 -2.27 10.36 -1.33
N TYR A 285 -0.96 10.54 -1.23
CA TYR A 285 -0.16 9.97 -0.16
C TYR A 285 -0.59 10.50 1.21
N ILE A 286 -0.72 9.62 2.19
CA ILE A 286 -1.09 9.95 3.56
C ILE A 286 0.11 9.75 4.50
N THR A 287 0.63 8.54 4.57
CA THR A 287 1.73 8.18 5.47
C THR A 287 2.36 6.85 5.08
N THR A 288 3.51 6.55 5.68
CA THR A 288 4.17 5.25 5.58
C THR A 288 4.45 4.72 6.98
N VAL A 289 4.14 3.46 7.21
CA VAL A 289 4.39 2.76 8.46
C VAL A 289 5.50 1.73 8.24
N ALA A 290 6.55 1.80 9.07
CA ALA A 290 7.58 0.77 9.10
C ALA A 290 7.04 -0.49 9.81
N THR A 291 7.14 -1.63 9.16
CA THR A 291 6.50 -2.89 9.57
C THR A 291 7.51 -4.05 9.67
N GLY A 292 7.05 -5.27 9.44
CA GLY A 292 7.88 -6.47 9.35
C GLY A 292 8.84 -6.45 8.16
N VAL A 293 9.87 -7.28 8.24
CA VAL A 293 10.84 -7.46 7.16
C VAL A 293 10.22 -8.27 6.03
N ARG A 294 10.44 -7.84 4.78
CA ARG A 294 9.98 -8.50 3.55
C ARG A 294 8.46 -8.69 3.43
N GLY A 295 7.65 -7.91 4.16
CA GLY A 295 6.20 -7.92 3.96
C GLY A 295 5.87 -7.46 2.53
N LYS A 296 5.38 -8.40 1.70
CA LYS A 296 5.08 -8.17 0.28
C LYS A 296 3.67 -7.67 0.05
N SER A 297 2.76 -7.99 0.96
CA SER A 297 1.36 -7.59 0.89
C SER A 297 0.87 -7.03 2.21
N ALA A 298 -0.27 -6.37 2.18
CA ALA A 298 -0.98 -5.90 3.36
C ALA A 298 -2.48 -5.88 3.10
N ASP A 299 -3.25 -6.25 4.11
CA ASP A 299 -4.71 -6.20 4.04
C ASP A 299 -5.30 -5.56 5.30
N TYR A 300 -6.52 -5.05 5.20
CA TYR A 300 -7.18 -4.26 6.23
C TYR A 300 -8.43 -4.98 6.76
N ASP A 301 -8.50 -5.15 8.08
CA ASP A 301 -9.69 -5.65 8.75
C ASP A 301 -10.63 -4.47 9.07
N GLU A 302 -11.76 -4.45 8.38
CA GLU A 302 -12.81 -3.45 8.52
C GLU A 302 -13.46 -3.45 9.91
N THR A 303 -13.47 -4.60 10.59
CA THR A 303 -14.16 -4.77 11.87
C THR A 303 -13.38 -4.15 13.01
N ASN A 304 -12.08 -4.44 13.08
CA ASN A 304 -11.24 -3.97 14.17
C ASN A 304 -10.29 -2.81 13.79
N GLY A 305 -10.30 -2.36 12.52
CA GLY A 305 -9.52 -1.21 12.05
C GLY A 305 -8.02 -1.45 12.05
N THR A 306 -7.56 -2.66 11.74
CA THR A 306 -6.17 -3.07 11.79
C THR A 306 -5.64 -3.48 10.42
N VAL A 307 -4.45 -3.04 10.08
CA VAL A 307 -3.70 -3.49 8.90
C VAL A 307 -2.79 -4.64 9.33
N TYR A 308 -2.78 -5.71 8.54
CA TYR A 308 -1.92 -6.87 8.72
C TYR A 308 -0.96 -7.00 7.55
N THR A 309 0.28 -7.40 7.83
CA THR A 309 1.34 -7.62 6.82
C THR A 309 2.31 -8.68 7.32
N PRO A 310 2.94 -9.49 6.46
CA PRO A 310 3.91 -10.49 6.88
C PRO A 310 5.17 -9.89 7.52
N ASP A 311 5.81 -10.68 8.37
CA ASP A 311 7.12 -10.39 8.97
C ASP A 311 8.00 -11.64 8.93
N GLU A 312 9.07 -11.64 8.13
CA GLU A 312 9.96 -12.78 7.93
C GLU A 312 11.10 -12.89 8.95
N ARG A 313 11.18 -12.00 9.95
CA ARG A 313 12.26 -12.03 10.93
C ARG A 313 12.23 -13.33 11.77
N PRO A 314 13.35 -14.04 11.95
CA PRO A 314 13.37 -15.32 12.67
C PRO A 314 12.74 -15.29 14.08
N SER A 315 12.88 -14.17 14.79
CA SER A 315 12.30 -14.00 16.13
C SER A 315 10.81 -13.61 16.14
N LYS A 316 10.24 -13.33 14.97
CA LYS A 316 8.88 -12.78 14.81
C LYS A 316 8.20 -13.27 13.53
N ALA A 317 8.75 -14.31 12.88
CA ALA A 317 8.20 -14.85 11.64
C ALA A 317 6.70 -15.15 11.80
N GLY A 318 5.89 -14.49 10.98
CA GLY A 318 4.43 -14.48 11.08
C GLY A 318 3.83 -13.16 10.63
N ILE A 319 2.96 -12.56 11.45
CA ILE A 319 2.23 -11.34 11.11
C ILE A 319 2.65 -10.17 11.98
N ALA A 320 2.94 -9.05 11.35
CA ALA A 320 2.97 -7.72 11.94
C ALA A 320 1.63 -7.02 11.72
N SER A 321 1.17 -6.26 12.70
CA SER A 321 -0.11 -5.54 12.62
C SER A 321 -0.04 -4.16 13.26
N PHE A 322 -0.86 -3.24 12.75
CA PHE A 322 -0.99 -1.90 13.31
C PHE A 322 -2.38 -1.33 13.07
N LYS A 323 -2.81 -0.42 13.93
CA LYS A 323 -4.06 0.33 13.72
C LYS A 323 -3.89 1.33 12.58
N LEU A 324 -4.89 1.39 11.69
CA LEU A 324 -4.91 2.38 10.63
C LEU A 324 -4.78 3.79 11.24
N PRO A 325 -3.74 4.56 10.86
CA PRO A 325 -3.59 5.92 11.34
C PRO A 325 -4.80 6.78 10.97
N ALA A 326 -5.29 7.58 11.92
CA ALA A 326 -6.37 8.52 11.65
C ALA A 326 -5.95 9.47 10.52
N ALA A 327 -6.82 9.69 9.55
CA ALA A 327 -6.57 10.67 8.51
C ALA A 327 -6.38 12.04 9.16
N GLN A 328 -5.28 12.72 8.84
CA GLN A 328 -5.08 14.10 9.28
C GLN A 328 -6.20 14.96 8.69
N PRO A 329 -6.94 15.74 9.49
CA PRO A 329 -7.99 16.60 8.94
C PRO A 329 -7.39 17.56 7.91
N ALA A 330 -8.04 17.68 6.76
CA ALA A 330 -7.53 18.48 5.62
C ALA A 330 -7.23 19.94 5.98
N TRP A 331 -7.86 20.50 7.04
CA TRP A 331 -7.60 21.86 7.53
C TRP A 331 -6.28 22.01 8.31
N LEU A 332 -5.68 20.89 8.76
CA LEU A 332 -4.36 20.90 9.42
C LEU A 332 -3.20 20.98 8.43
N LEU A 333 -3.38 20.50 7.19
CA LEU A 333 -2.36 20.53 6.15
C LEU A 333 -1.80 21.95 5.88
N PRO A 334 -2.63 22.98 5.65
CA PRO A 334 -2.11 24.34 5.47
C PRO A 334 -1.44 24.91 6.72
N LEU A 335 -1.83 24.50 7.92
CA LEU A 335 -1.19 24.96 9.17
C LEU A 335 0.19 24.30 9.39
N ILE A 336 0.36 23.03 8.99
CA ILE A 336 1.64 22.33 9.09
C ILE A 336 2.62 22.84 8.02
N THR A 337 2.13 23.10 6.81
CA THR A 337 2.98 23.58 5.70
C THR A 337 3.25 25.06 5.74
N ALA A 338 2.29 25.89 6.17
CA ALA A 338 2.42 27.35 6.27
C ALA A 338 2.88 27.82 7.66
N GLY A 339 2.70 27.01 8.71
CA GLY A 339 3.05 27.37 10.10
C GLY A 339 4.48 27.86 10.27
N PRO A 340 5.50 27.18 9.73
CA PRO A 340 6.89 27.66 9.79
C PRO A 340 7.10 29.00 9.09
N PHE A 341 6.44 29.24 7.96
CA PHE A 341 6.50 30.51 7.23
C PHE A 341 5.75 31.61 7.94
N LEU A 342 4.59 31.36 8.54
CA LEU A 342 3.85 32.33 9.34
C LEU A 342 4.60 32.74 10.61
N LEU A 343 5.26 31.78 11.29
CA LEU A 343 6.14 32.07 12.41
C LEU A 343 7.35 32.91 11.97
N LEU A 344 7.95 32.60 10.84
CA LEU A 344 9.05 33.38 10.28
C LEU A 344 8.64 34.83 10.00
N PHE A 345 7.49 35.03 9.37
CA PHE A 345 6.95 36.36 9.12
C PHE A 345 6.55 37.11 10.42
N ALA A 346 5.97 36.42 11.38
CA ALA A 346 5.56 37.02 12.64
C ALA A 346 6.75 37.46 13.52
N VAL A 347 7.89 36.79 13.42
CA VAL A 347 9.09 37.09 14.23
C VAL A 347 10.10 37.94 13.47
N VAL A 348 10.37 37.62 12.21
CA VAL A 348 11.45 38.26 11.42
C VAL A 348 11.02 39.61 10.87
N ALA A 349 9.78 39.78 10.43
CA ALA A 349 9.31 41.06 9.91
C ALA A 349 9.32 42.18 10.96
N PRO A 350 8.85 41.98 12.20
CA PRO A 350 8.99 43.00 13.25
C PRO A 350 10.44 43.31 13.63
N LEU A 351 11.31 42.28 13.63
CA LEU A 351 12.74 42.48 13.90
C LEU A 351 13.42 43.33 12.84
N ILE A 352 13.15 43.05 11.55
CA ILE A 352 13.65 43.86 10.42
C ILE A 352 13.14 45.30 10.53
N PHE A 353 11.86 45.47 10.87
CA PHE A 353 11.27 46.80 11.05
C PHE A 353 11.90 47.58 12.22
N LEU A 354 12.19 46.90 13.34
CA LEU A 354 12.89 47.50 14.49
C LEU A 354 14.32 47.89 14.16
N VAL A 355 15.07 47.03 13.44
CA VAL A 355 16.44 47.33 13.00
C VAL A 355 16.47 48.48 11.99
N ALA A 356 15.53 48.47 11.02
CA ALA A 356 15.42 49.57 10.05
C ALA A 356 15.09 50.92 10.73
N ARG A 357 14.23 50.91 11.76
CA ARG A 357 13.83 52.09 12.51
C ARG A 357 14.97 52.63 13.42
N SER A 358 15.89 51.77 13.89
CA SER A 358 17.05 52.16 14.64
C SER A 358 18.22 52.70 13.76
N ALA A 359 18.20 52.41 12.48
CA ALA A 359 19.20 52.83 11.49
C ALA A 359 18.81 54.14 10.75
N ASP A 360 17.65 54.72 11.03
CA ASP A 360 17.20 55.98 10.40
C ASP A 360 18.06 57.17 10.88
N PRO A 361 18.89 57.74 10.00
CA PRO A 361 19.79 58.88 10.41
C PRO A 361 19.01 60.18 10.75
N ALA A 362 17.75 60.30 10.41
CA ALA A 362 16.93 61.46 10.74
C ALA A 362 16.69 61.63 12.27
N ARG A 363 16.65 60.51 13.03
CA ARG A 363 16.47 60.56 14.49
C ARG A 363 17.73 60.91 15.29
N ARG A 364 18.92 60.87 14.68
CA ARG A 364 20.19 61.30 15.37
C ARG A 364 20.39 62.80 15.41
N ARG A 365 19.58 63.62 14.73
CA ARG A 365 19.69 65.09 14.68
C ARG A 365 18.95 65.82 15.78
N GLU A 366 18.12 65.20 16.57
CA GLU A 366 17.31 65.88 17.59
C GLU A 366 17.94 65.89 19.00
N SER A 367 19.15 65.41 19.23
CA SER A 367 19.78 65.36 20.55
C SER A 367 20.98 66.32 20.75
N VAL A 368 21.09 67.37 19.93
CA VAL A 368 22.15 68.39 20.15
C VAL A 368 21.53 69.54 20.96
N PRO A 369 21.95 69.80 22.22
CA PRO A 369 21.45 70.93 22.98
C PRO A 369 21.90 72.27 22.33
N ARG A 370 20.96 73.15 22.02
CA ARG A 370 21.28 74.54 21.64
C ARG A 370 21.85 75.27 22.82
N THR A 371 23.13 75.57 22.78
CA THR A 371 23.74 76.54 23.70
C THR A 371 23.30 77.92 23.37
N ALA A 372 22.71 78.64 24.37
CA ALA A 372 22.26 80.00 24.24
C ALA A 372 23.50 80.97 24.10
N PRO A 373 23.41 82.06 23.34
CA PRO A 373 24.47 83.04 23.21
C PRO A 373 24.66 83.84 24.50
N LYS A 374 25.88 83.96 24.97
CA LYS A 374 26.27 84.86 26.07
C LYS A 374 26.17 86.33 25.58
N VAL A 375 25.37 87.14 26.27
CA VAL A 375 25.33 88.58 26.15
C VAL A 375 26.50 89.13 26.95
N ALA A 376 27.31 90.02 26.38
CA ALA A 376 28.38 90.78 27.07
C ALA A 376 27.79 92.07 27.62
N PRO A 377 28.17 92.50 28.85
CA PRO A 377 27.74 93.78 29.37
C PRO A 377 28.66 94.93 28.91
N PRO A 378 28.25 96.20 29.23
CA PRO A 378 28.58 97.41 28.54
C PRO A 378 30.04 97.84 28.68
#